data_1713f148e8a8161d499cd643d151a7ee
#
_entry.id   1713f148e8a8161d499cd643d151a7ee
#
_cell.length_a   1.000
_cell.length_b   1.000
_cell.length_c   1.000
_cell.angle_alpha   90.00
_cell.angle_beta   90.00
_cell.angle_gamma   90.00
#
_symmetry.space_group_name_H-M   'P 1'
#
loop_
_entity.id
_entity.type
_entity.pdbx_description
1 polymer ?
#
loop_
_entity_poly.entity_id
_entity_poly.type
_entity_poly.pdbx_seq_one_letter_code
_entity_poly.pdbx_strand_id
1 'polypeptide(L)'
;TAFADEGPMNLPSGSNPEAVSHNKEGIASWNKKDYKGALMHFSAASKIDGSSGEVHFNEAICYDKIGQHGVATKHFGVAKKKAGGNKKILNSPILNGHLGM
;
A
#
# COMPACT_ATOMS: atom_id res chain seq x y z
N THR A 1 19.40 1.24 -0.42
CA THR A 1 18.79 2.16 -1.38
C THR A 1 17.50 2.75 -0.83
N ALA A 2 17.04 3.83 -1.44
CA ALA A 2 15.80 4.50 -1.04
C ALA A 2 14.59 3.55 -1.10
N PHE A 3 14.58 2.63 -2.06
CA PHE A 3 13.46 1.69 -2.21
C PHE A 3 13.36 0.70 -1.06
N ALA A 4 14.50 0.32 -0.48
CA ALA A 4 14.53 -0.68 0.58
C ALA A 4 13.88 -0.19 1.87
N ASP A 5 13.77 1.13 2.04
CA ASP A 5 13.23 1.74 3.26
C ASP A 5 11.73 2.03 3.17
N GLU A 6 11.12 1.85 2.00
CA GLU A 6 9.70 2.11 1.85
C GLU A 6 8.89 0.92 2.36
N GLY A 7 7.96 1.21 3.24
CA GLY A 7 7.08 0.21 3.82
C GLY A 7 5.63 0.68 3.84
N PRO A 8 4.76 -0.15 4.41
CA PRO A 8 3.33 0.18 4.44
C PRO A 8 3.03 1.35 5.36
N MET A 9 1.93 2.02 5.06
CA MET A 9 1.48 3.21 5.76
C MET A 9 0.24 2.92 6.60
N ASN A 10 0.08 3.68 7.68
CA ASN A 10 -1.19 3.69 8.41
C ASN A 10 -2.26 4.32 7.52
N LEU A 11 -3.51 3.91 7.71
CA LEU A 11 -4.63 4.54 7.01
C LEU A 11 -4.89 5.94 7.60
N PRO A 12 -5.46 6.86 6.80
CA PRO A 12 -5.75 8.21 7.28
C PRO A 12 -6.80 8.21 8.38
N SER A 13 -6.80 9.26 9.18
CA SER A 13 -7.85 9.52 10.19
C SER A 13 -9.22 9.49 9.53
N GLY A 14 -10.19 8.90 10.21
CA GLY A 14 -11.55 8.79 9.69
C GLY A 14 -11.79 7.58 8.82
N SER A 15 -10.77 6.75 8.58
CA SER A 15 -10.94 5.48 7.87
C SER A 15 -11.82 4.53 8.68
N ASN A 16 -12.51 3.61 7.98
CA ASN A 16 -13.33 2.60 8.62
C ASN A 16 -12.51 1.83 9.66
N PRO A 17 -13.01 1.68 10.92
CA PRO A 17 -12.24 1.02 11.98
C PRO A 17 -11.84 -0.43 11.67
N GLU A 18 -12.69 -1.18 10.98
CA GLU A 18 -12.38 -2.55 10.56
C GLU A 18 -11.23 -2.58 9.55
N ALA A 19 -11.25 -1.63 8.61
CA ALA A 19 -10.16 -1.48 7.64
C ALA A 19 -8.86 -1.12 8.34
N VAL A 20 -8.91 -0.23 9.33
CA VAL A 20 -7.73 0.13 10.13
C VAL A 20 -7.16 -1.09 10.85
N SER A 21 -8.03 -1.92 11.42
CA SER A 21 -7.61 -3.15 12.12
C SER A 21 -6.88 -4.11 11.17
N HIS A 22 -7.47 -4.37 10.00
CA HIS A 22 -6.82 -5.22 9.00
C HIS A 22 -5.50 -4.62 8.51
N ASN A 23 -5.46 -3.30 8.34
CA ASN A 23 -4.24 -2.64 7.91
C ASN A 23 -3.10 -2.82 8.93
N LYS A 24 -3.42 -2.74 10.21
CA LYS A 24 -2.42 -2.98 11.27
C LYS A 24 -1.89 -4.40 11.24
N GLU A 25 -2.77 -5.38 11.01
CA GLU A 25 -2.37 -6.77 10.86
C GLU A 25 -1.47 -6.96 9.63
N GLY A 26 -1.79 -6.27 8.55
CA GLY A 26 -0.97 -6.27 7.34
C GLY A 26 0.43 -5.71 7.59
N ILE A 27 0.52 -4.63 8.35
CA ILE A 27 1.81 -4.03 8.72
C ILE A 27 2.62 -5.02 9.57
N ALA A 28 1.97 -5.69 10.52
CA ALA A 28 2.65 -6.69 11.35
C ALA A 28 3.21 -7.84 10.50
N SER A 29 2.41 -8.33 9.53
CA SER A 29 2.86 -9.37 8.60
C SER A 29 4.03 -8.89 7.74
N TRP A 30 3.95 -7.67 7.23
CA TRP A 30 5.04 -7.06 6.46
C TRP A 30 6.34 -7.03 7.26
N ASN A 31 6.26 -6.62 8.53
CA ASN A 31 7.44 -6.54 9.38
C ASN A 31 8.08 -7.90 9.65
N LYS A 32 7.30 -8.97 9.53
CA LYS A 32 7.81 -10.36 9.61
C LYS A 32 8.28 -10.88 8.26
N LYS A 33 8.23 -10.04 7.22
CA LYS A 33 8.54 -10.42 5.83
C LYS A 33 7.57 -11.44 5.25
N ASP A 34 6.38 -11.55 5.84
CA ASP A 34 5.29 -12.35 5.29
C ASP A 34 4.48 -11.46 4.34
N TYR A 35 4.99 -11.30 3.12
CA TYR A 35 4.40 -10.36 2.16
C TYR A 35 3.05 -10.85 1.61
N LYS A 36 2.87 -12.16 1.48
CA LYS A 36 1.58 -12.73 1.06
C LYS A 36 0.53 -12.55 2.14
N GLY A 37 0.89 -12.77 3.40
CA GLY A 37 0.01 -12.51 4.53
C GLY A 37 -0.34 -11.04 4.65
N ALA A 38 0.65 -10.16 4.47
CA ALA A 38 0.41 -8.72 4.46
C ALA A 38 -0.57 -8.32 3.36
N LEU A 39 -0.39 -8.85 2.15
CA LEU A 39 -1.30 -8.57 1.03
C LEU A 39 -2.72 -8.99 1.35
N MET A 40 -2.90 -10.15 1.97
CA MET A 40 -4.22 -10.65 2.35
C MET A 40 -4.93 -9.66 3.27
N HIS A 41 -4.22 -9.14 4.27
CA HIS A 41 -4.79 -8.16 5.20
C HIS A 41 -5.04 -6.80 4.55
N PHE A 42 -4.11 -6.31 3.73
CA PHE A 42 -4.32 -5.04 3.02
C PHE A 42 -5.46 -5.13 2.02
N SER A 43 -5.62 -6.26 1.34
CA SER A 43 -6.75 -6.49 0.42
C SER A 43 -8.07 -6.52 1.17
N ALA A 44 -8.11 -7.15 2.34
CA ALA A 44 -9.30 -7.12 3.19
C ALA A 44 -9.64 -5.69 3.61
N ALA A 45 -8.64 -4.91 4.03
CA ALA A 45 -8.83 -3.51 4.37
C ALA A 45 -9.37 -2.71 3.19
N SER A 46 -8.80 -2.90 2.01
CA SER A 46 -9.20 -2.21 0.79
C SER A 46 -10.64 -2.52 0.38
N LYS A 47 -11.08 -3.76 0.57
CA LYS A 47 -12.47 -4.15 0.28
C LYS A 47 -13.46 -3.51 1.24
N ILE A 48 -13.06 -3.30 2.49
CA ILE A 48 -13.90 -2.66 3.50
C ILE A 48 -13.94 -1.15 3.28
N ASP A 49 -12.78 -0.54 3.01
CA ASP A 49 -12.67 0.90 2.77
C ASP A 49 -11.52 1.17 1.79
N GLY A 50 -11.84 1.24 0.51
CA GLY A 50 -10.89 1.49 -0.56
C GLY A 50 -10.72 2.96 -0.91
N SER A 51 -11.14 3.88 -0.05
CA SER A 51 -11.16 5.31 -0.36
C SER A 51 -9.81 5.99 -0.28
N SER A 52 -8.84 5.41 0.42
CA SER A 52 -7.54 6.06 0.65
C SER A 52 -6.47 5.58 -0.33
N GLY A 53 -5.55 6.48 -0.68
CA GLY A 53 -4.37 6.10 -1.44
C GLY A 53 -3.44 5.19 -0.65
N GLU A 54 -3.40 5.35 0.66
CA GLU A 54 -2.54 4.56 1.55
C GLU A 54 -2.84 3.06 1.46
N VAL A 55 -4.12 2.67 1.46
CA VAL A 55 -4.47 1.24 1.40
C VAL A 55 -4.04 0.62 0.07
N HIS A 56 -4.18 1.35 -1.02
CA HIS A 56 -3.75 0.88 -2.35
C HIS A 56 -2.23 0.86 -2.48
N PHE A 57 -1.55 1.82 -1.88
CA PHE A 57 -0.09 1.81 -1.81
C PHE A 57 0.41 0.57 -1.06
N ASN A 58 -0.24 0.23 0.05
CA ASN A 58 0.12 -0.95 0.83
C ASN A 58 -0.06 -2.24 0.03
N GLU A 59 -1.15 -2.36 -0.72
CA GLU A 59 -1.33 -3.51 -1.63
C GLU A 59 -0.23 -3.54 -2.69
N ALA A 60 0.07 -2.38 -3.28
CA ALA A 60 1.02 -2.28 -4.38
C ALA A 60 2.42 -2.76 -3.97
N ILE A 61 2.92 -2.33 -2.81
CA ILE A 61 4.25 -2.75 -2.37
C ILE A 61 4.32 -4.25 -2.07
N CYS A 62 3.20 -4.84 -1.64
CA CYS A 62 3.13 -6.29 -1.45
C CYS A 62 3.20 -7.03 -2.78
N TYR A 63 2.42 -6.59 -3.77
CA TYR A 63 2.49 -7.18 -5.12
C TYR A 63 3.90 -7.09 -5.70
N ASP A 64 4.56 -5.96 -5.48
CA ASP A 64 5.93 -5.79 -5.95
C ASP A 64 6.87 -6.79 -5.29
N LYS A 65 6.75 -6.97 -3.97
CA LYS A 65 7.59 -7.92 -3.22
C LYS A 65 7.41 -9.38 -3.68
N ILE A 66 6.20 -9.76 -4.08
CA ILE A 66 5.95 -11.14 -4.53
C ILE A 66 6.14 -11.31 -6.03
N GLY A 67 6.69 -10.30 -6.71
CA GLY A 67 7.07 -10.39 -8.12
C GLY A 67 5.95 -10.09 -9.12
N GLN A 68 4.80 -9.64 -8.66
CA GLN A 68 3.68 -9.29 -9.54
C GLN A 68 3.72 -7.79 -9.87
N HIS A 69 4.74 -7.40 -10.65
CA HIS A 69 5.03 -5.99 -10.89
C HIS A 69 3.95 -5.26 -11.70
N GLY A 70 3.30 -5.94 -12.65
CA GLY A 70 2.20 -5.35 -13.43
C GLY A 70 0.99 -5.01 -12.57
N VAL A 71 0.64 -5.91 -11.65
CA VAL A 71 -0.46 -5.66 -10.70
C VAL A 71 -0.07 -4.55 -9.74
N ALA A 72 1.18 -4.55 -9.27
CA ALA A 72 1.70 -3.49 -8.41
C ALA A 72 1.54 -2.12 -9.09
N THR A 73 1.90 -2.01 -10.36
CA THR A 73 1.80 -0.76 -11.11
C THR A 73 0.35 -0.24 -11.14
N LYS A 74 -0.63 -1.11 -11.34
CA LYS A 74 -2.05 -0.71 -11.31
C LYS A 74 -2.44 -0.14 -9.94
N HIS A 75 -2.04 -0.80 -8.86
CA HIS A 75 -2.35 -0.34 -7.51
C HIS A 75 -1.61 0.96 -7.17
N PHE A 76 -0.37 1.13 -7.63
CA PHE A 76 0.34 2.40 -7.48
C PHE A 76 -0.39 3.53 -8.20
N GLY A 77 -0.95 3.28 -9.38
CA GLY A 77 -1.75 4.26 -10.10
C GLY A 77 -2.97 4.70 -9.31
N VAL A 78 -3.69 3.75 -8.70
CA VAL A 78 -4.85 4.06 -7.85
C VAL A 78 -4.41 4.84 -6.62
N ALA A 79 -3.30 4.43 -5.99
CA ALA A 79 -2.75 5.12 -4.82
C ALA A 79 -2.47 6.59 -5.13
N LYS A 80 -1.87 6.87 -6.28
CA LYS A 80 -1.59 8.23 -6.70
C LYS A 80 -2.86 9.06 -6.86
N LYS A 81 -3.87 8.49 -7.52
CA LYS A 81 -5.16 9.17 -7.73
C LYS A 81 -5.84 9.51 -6.40
N LYS A 82 -5.71 8.64 -5.42
CA LYS A 82 -6.39 8.77 -4.12
C LYS A 82 -5.47 9.27 -3.01
N ALA A 83 -4.31 9.80 -3.36
CA ALA A 83 -3.30 10.21 -2.38
C ALA A 83 -3.77 11.33 -1.44
N GLY A 84 -4.73 12.16 -1.87
CA GLY A 84 -5.28 13.21 -1.01
C GLY A 84 -4.22 14.19 -0.49
N GLY A 85 -3.17 14.43 -1.26
CA GLY A 85 -2.09 15.32 -0.85
C GLY A 85 -1.00 14.65 -0.01
N ASN A 86 -1.10 13.34 0.25
CA ASN A 86 -0.05 12.63 1.00
C ASN A 86 1.25 12.60 0.21
N LYS A 87 2.22 13.38 0.67
CA LYS A 87 3.53 13.51 0.00
C LYS A 87 4.34 12.22 0.05
N LYS A 88 4.12 11.36 1.03
CA LYS A 88 4.80 10.06 1.08
C LYS A 88 4.39 9.18 -0.09
N ILE A 89 3.15 9.31 -0.55
CA ILE A 89 2.68 8.62 -1.76
C ILE A 89 3.20 9.35 -2.99
N LEU A 90 2.93 10.65 -3.08
CA LEU A 90 3.23 11.43 -4.28
C LEU A 90 4.73 11.48 -4.60
N ASN A 91 5.59 11.43 -3.58
CA ASN A 91 7.04 11.49 -3.74
C ASN A 91 7.70 10.12 -3.56
N SER A 92 6.91 9.04 -3.49
CA SER A 92 7.46 7.70 -3.31
C SER A 92 8.33 7.29 -4.50
N PRO A 93 9.62 6.97 -4.29
CA PRO A 93 10.48 6.50 -5.39
C PRO A 93 9.97 5.22 -6.03
N ILE A 94 9.47 4.25 -5.26
CA ILE A 94 8.97 2.99 -5.83
C ILE A 94 7.70 3.23 -6.65
N LEU A 95 6.77 4.04 -6.17
CA LEU A 95 5.57 4.39 -6.92
C LEU A 95 5.94 5.09 -8.23
N ASN A 96 6.76 6.12 -8.16
CA ASN A 96 7.13 6.88 -9.33
C ASN A 96 7.95 6.04 -10.33
N GLY A 97 8.77 5.13 -9.83
CA GLY A 97 9.48 4.17 -10.67
C GLY A 97 8.53 3.28 -11.44
N HIS A 98 7.48 2.76 -10.80
CA HIS A 98 6.47 1.94 -11.47
C HIS A 98 5.64 2.71 -12.49
N LEU A 99 5.35 3.98 -12.21
CA LEU A 99 4.51 4.80 -13.09
C LEU A 99 5.29 5.51 -14.19
N GLY A 100 6.61 5.32 -14.26
CA GLY A 100 7.44 5.91 -15.28
C GLY A 100 7.68 7.41 -15.12
N MET A 101 7.70 7.85 -13.89
CA MET A 101 7.80 9.30 -13.59
C MET A 101 9.16 9.67 -13.04
#